data_30c847421a45e9a938b5a52d96891a43
#
_entry.id   30c847421a45e9a938b5a52d96891a43
#
_cell.length_a   1.000
_cell.length_b   1.000
_cell.length_c   1.000
_cell.angle_alpha   90.00
_cell.angle_beta   90.00
_cell.angle_gamma   90.00
#
_symmetry.space_group_name_H-M   'P 1'
#
loop_
_entity.id
_entity.type
_entity.pdbx_description
1 polymer ?
#
loop_
_entity_poly.entity_id
_entity_poly.type
_entity_poly.pdbx_seq_one_letter_code
_entity_poly.pdbx_strand_id
1 'polypeptide(L)'
;MEKKVDRRVIKTRRQLKKGLAALMKEKSVNQITVKELVEEVDINRSTFYLHFKDIQDLLREIEENMEAQIKRAIEEHPIVSGNENAFYFIEDMFRVLYDEREISKALIGPNGDMGFIHRIERIIKENSRGTLEKMFPGKKEDLKYFYAFCLSGCL
;
A
#
# COMPACT_ATOMS: atom_id res chain seq x y z
N MET A 1 19.87 9.75 19.36
CA MET A 1 18.89 10.85 19.62
C MET A 1 17.83 10.80 18.55
N GLU A 2 16.65 10.29 18.86
CA GLU A 2 15.50 10.36 17.96
C GLU A 2 15.11 11.82 17.74
N LYS A 3 15.17 12.30 16.50
CA LYS A 3 14.67 13.60 16.12
C LYS A 3 13.15 13.59 16.33
N LYS A 4 12.67 14.33 17.33
CA LYS A 4 11.25 14.54 17.58
C LYS A 4 10.64 15.12 16.29
N VAL A 5 9.95 14.29 15.53
CA VAL A 5 9.31 14.72 14.28
C VAL A 5 8.28 15.80 14.62
N ASP A 6 8.40 16.97 14.00
CA ASP A 6 7.49 18.08 14.25
C ASP A 6 6.06 17.68 13.91
N ARG A 7 5.13 17.87 14.84
CA ARG A 7 3.70 17.57 14.67
C ARG A 7 3.11 18.24 13.42
N ARG A 8 3.64 19.40 13.05
CA ARG A 8 3.24 20.12 11.84
C ARG A 8 3.59 19.35 10.57
N VAL A 9 4.79 18.76 10.50
CA VAL A 9 5.24 17.91 9.39
C VAL A 9 4.30 16.73 9.22
N ILE A 10 4.00 16.01 10.31
CA ILE A 10 3.08 14.86 10.29
C ILE A 10 1.69 15.28 9.78
N LYS A 11 1.17 16.39 10.30
CA LYS A 11 -0.14 16.90 9.89
C LYS A 11 -0.18 17.24 8.40
N THR A 12 0.83 17.96 7.90
CA THR A 12 0.92 18.35 6.50
C THR A 12 0.99 17.12 5.58
N ARG A 13 1.86 16.14 5.89
CA ARG A 13 1.97 14.91 5.11
C ARG A 13 0.66 14.14 5.08
N ARG A 14 -0.05 14.06 6.21
CA ARG A 14 -1.38 13.43 6.28
C ARG A 14 -2.43 14.16 5.43
N GLN A 15 -2.41 15.50 5.41
CA GLN A 15 -3.30 16.30 4.55
C GLN A 15 -3.01 16.05 3.08
N LEU A 16 -1.74 16.10 2.68
CA LEU A 16 -1.32 15.83 1.29
C LEU A 16 -1.72 14.42 0.82
N LYS A 17 -1.53 13.40 1.66
CA LYS A 17 -1.97 12.03 1.38
C LYS A 17 -3.47 11.95 1.15
N LYS A 18 -4.28 12.59 2.00
CA LYS A 18 -5.75 12.61 1.86
C LYS A 18 -6.20 13.34 0.59
N GLY A 19 -5.61 14.49 0.28
CA GLY A 19 -5.92 15.22 -0.94
C GLY A 19 -5.54 14.45 -2.20
N LEU A 20 -4.38 13.78 -2.19
CA LEU A 20 -3.99 12.93 -3.31
C LEU A 20 -5.00 11.80 -3.52
N ALA A 21 -5.42 11.11 -2.43
CA ALA A 21 -6.44 10.07 -2.50
C ALA A 21 -7.78 10.57 -3.03
N ALA A 22 -8.18 11.80 -2.69
CA ALA A 22 -9.41 12.42 -3.21
C ALA A 22 -9.31 12.67 -4.71
N LEU A 23 -8.23 13.28 -5.18
CA LEU A 23 -8.01 13.56 -6.60
C LEU A 23 -7.87 12.29 -7.45
N MET A 24 -7.27 11.23 -6.92
CA MET A 24 -7.15 9.94 -7.61
C MET A 24 -8.48 9.22 -7.80
N LYS A 25 -9.55 9.60 -7.09
CA LYS A 25 -10.90 9.08 -7.37
C LYS A 25 -11.42 9.55 -8.74
N GLU A 26 -10.97 10.71 -9.20
CA GLU A 26 -11.47 11.36 -10.42
C GLU A 26 -10.55 11.14 -11.61
N LYS A 27 -9.23 11.06 -11.40
CA LYS A 27 -8.24 10.96 -12.48
C LYS A 27 -6.96 10.25 -12.05
N SER A 28 -6.24 9.76 -13.07
CA SER A 28 -4.94 9.12 -12.85
C SER A 28 -3.94 10.07 -12.19
N VAL A 29 -3.08 9.53 -11.34
CA VAL A 29 -2.01 10.27 -10.63
C VAL A 29 -1.12 11.06 -11.58
N ASN A 30 -0.89 10.56 -12.80
CA ASN A 30 -0.09 11.25 -13.82
C ASN A 30 -0.73 12.55 -14.33
N GLN A 31 -2.02 12.75 -14.11
CA GLN A 31 -2.76 13.94 -14.49
C GLN A 31 -2.92 14.95 -13.35
N ILE A 32 -2.52 14.56 -12.13
CA ILE A 32 -2.61 15.40 -10.94
C ILE A 32 -1.39 16.32 -10.87
N THR A 33 -1.65 17.61 -10.72
CA THR A 33 -0.60 18.63 -10.57
C THR A 33 -0.41 19.03 -9.11
N VAL A 34 0.78 19.50 -8.76
CA VAL A 34 1.04 20.07 -7.42
C VAL A 34 0.08 21.23 -7.12
N LYS A 35 -0.28 22.02 -8.13
CA LYS A 35 -1.23 23.14 -7.96
C LYS A 35 -2.58 22.65 -7.48
N GLU A 36 -3.16 21.68 -8.16
CA GLU A 36 -4.45 21.08 -7.79
C GLU A 36 -4.41 20.47 -6.39
N LEU A 37 -3.34 19.72 -6.07
CA LEU A 37 -3.23 19.09 -4.77
C LEU A 37 -3.15 20.09 -3.62
N VAL A 38 -2.38 21.18 -3.76
CA VAL A 38 -2.26 22.18 -2.70
C VAL A 38 -3.53 23.01 -2.55
N GLU A 39 -4.27 23.25 -3.63
CA GLU A 39 -5.59 23.87 -3.61
C GLU A 39 -6.61 22.97 -2.91
N GLU A 40 -6.61 21.65 -3.21
CA GLU A 40 -7.50 20.65 -2.57
C GLU A 40 -7.31 20.59 -1.04
N VAL A 41 -6.09 20.73 -0.55
CA VAL A 41 -5.79 20.61 0.89
C VAL A 41 -5.56 21.94 1.61
N ASP A 42 -5.78 23.06 0.92
CA ASP A 42 -5.64 24.43 1.42
C ASP A 42 -4.27 24.68 2.09
N ILE A 43 -3.19 24.39 1.35
CA ILE A 43 -1.82 24.70 1.79
C ILE A 43 -1.07 25.51 0.73
N ASN A 44 0.00 26.18 1.13
CA ASN A 44 0.85 26.89 0.20
C ASN A 44 1.71 25.91 -0.61
N ARG A 45 1.93 26.20 -1.90
CA ARG A 45 2.80 25.44 -2.78
C ARG A 45 4.24 25.31 -2.25
N SER A 46 4.77 26.35 -1.59
CA SER A 46 6.07 26.30 -0.91
C SER A 46 6.10 25.24 0.20
N THR A 47 5.00 25.06 0.93
CA THR A 47 4.87 24.04 1.97
C THR A 47 4.96 22.63 1.38
N PHE A 48 4.35 22.39 0.20
CA PHE A 48 4.49 21.11 -0.50
C PHE A 48 5.96 20.81 -0.79
N TYR A 49 6.70 21.75 -1.39
CA TYR A 49 8.10 21.55 -1.78
C TYR A 49 9.08 21.44 -0.61
N LEU A 50 8.67 21.76 0.62
CA LEU A 50 9.45 21.42 1.83
C LEU A 50 9.44 19.91 2.14
N HIS A 51 8.48 19.17 1.59
CA HIS A 51 8.26 17.76 1.90
C HIS A 51 8.50 16.84 0.71
N PHE A 52 8.15 17.26 -0.51
CA PHE A 52 8.14 16.44 -1.72
C PHE A 52 8.60 17.24 -2.94
N LYS A 53 9.28 16.56 -3.86
CA LYS A 53 9.73 17.17 -5.12
C LYS A 53 8.60 17.36 -6.12
N ASP A 54 7.72 16.38 -6.19
CA ASP A 54 6.58 16.31 -7.11
C ASP A 54 5.52 15.32 -6.59
N ILE A 55 4.44 15.14 -7.35
CA ILE A 55 3.35 14.21 -7.03
C ILE A 55 3.84 12.76 -6.99
N GLN A 56 4.76 12.39 -7.87
CA GLN A 56 5.30 11.03 -7.92
C GLN A 56 6.15 10.70 -6.69
N ASP A 57 6.87 11.68 -6.16
CA ASP A 57 7.64 11.55 -4.93
C ASP A 57 6.74 11.30 -3.71
N LEU A 58 5.62 12.05 -3.63
CA LEU A 58 4.59 11.82 -2.62
C LEU A 58 3.94 10.44 -2.75
N LEU A 59 3.56 10.03 -3.98
CA LEU A 59 2.97 8.73 -4.24
C LEU A 59 3.92 7.60 -3.81
N ARG A 60 5.18 7.69 -4.21
CA ARG A 60 6.22 6.70 -3.86
C ARG A 60 6.35 6.53 -2.35
N GLU A 61 6.41 7.62 -1.58
CA GLU A 61 6.47 7.54 -0.12
C GLU A 61 5.24 6.84 0.46
N ILE A 62 4.06 7.10 -0.08
CA ILE A 62 2.81 6.44 0.35
C ILE A 62 2.89 4.94 0.09
N GLU A 63 3.28 4.54 -1.12
CA GLU A 63 3.41 3.15 -1.54
C GLU A 63 4.46 2.40 -0.71
N GLU A 64 5.64 2.97 -0.53
CA GLU A 64 6.72 2.39 0.30
C GLU A 64 6.28 2.18 1.75
N ASN A 65 5.53 3.14 2.32
CA ASN A 65 4.97 3.00 3.65
C ASN A 65 3.95 1.86 3.75
N MET A 66 3.08 1.69 2.75
CA MET A 66 2.12 0.59 2.72
C MET A 66 2.82 -0.76 2.53
N GLU A 67 3.80 -0.84 1.61
CA GLU A 67 4.62 -2.04 1.42
C GLU A 67 5.34 -2.44 2.73
N ALA A 68 5.90 -1.47 3.45
CA ALA A 68 6.56 -1.72 4.74
C ALA A 68 5.59 -2.22 5.81
N GLN A 69 4.34 -1.75 5.83
CA GLN A 69 3.32 -2.24 6.76
C GLN A 69 2.93 -3.69 6.43
N ILE A 70 2.73 -4.01 5.15
CA ILE A 70 2.42 -5.36 4.69
C ILE A 70 3.56 -6.33 5.00
N LYS A 71 4.82 -5.93 4.77
CA LYS A 71 6.00 -6.74 5.13
C LYS A 71 6.05 -7.02 6.63
N ARG A 72 5.79 -6.02 7.47
CA ARG A 72 5.71 -6.21 8.93
C ARG A 72 4.61 -7.18 9.33
N ALA A 73 3.42 -7.07 8.75
CA ALA A 73 2.33 -8.01 9.00
C ALA A 73 2.73 -9.48 8.67
N ILE A 74 3.48 -9.67 7.58
CA ILE A 74 4.02 -10.99 7.22
C ILE A 74 5.09 -11.47 8.22
N GLU A 75 5.95 -10.58 8.71
CA GLU A 75 7.00 -10.91 9.68
C GLU A 75 6.42 -11.24 11.06
N GLU A 76 5.39 -10.51 11.50
CA GLU A 76 4.71 -10.72 12.78
C GLU A 76 3.84 -11.99 12.77
N HIS A 77 3.16 -12.25 11.66
CA HIS A 77 2.33 -13.44 11.46
C HIS A 77 2.73 -14.18 10.18
N PRO A 78 3.85 -14.91 10.20
CA PRO A 78 4.32 -15.61 9.01
C PRO A 78 3.29 -16.64 8.56
N ILE A 79 3.07 -16.70 7.25
CA ILE A 79 2.18 -17.68 6.61
C ILE A 79 2.82 -19.06 6.75
N VAL A 80 2.61 -19.71 7.90
CA VAL A 80 3.11 -21.04 8.19
C VAL A 80 1.98 -22.06 8.22
N SER A 81 2.32 -23.32 7.99
CA SER A 81 1.40 -24.44 8.02
C SER A 81 0.75 -24.60 9.41
N GLY A 82 -0.52 -24.24 9.51
CA GLY A 82 -1.32 -24.31 10.73
C GLY A 82 -2.40 -23.21 10.68
N ASN A 83 -3.66 -23.58 10.87
CA ASN A 83 -4.82 -22.77 10.51
C ASN A 83 -4.90 -21.36 11.14
N GLU A 84 -4.25 -21.11 12.26
CA GLU A 84 -4.42 -19.84 12.98
C GLU A 84 -3.59 -18.70 12.40
N ASN A 85 -2.34 -18.93 12.01
CA ASN A 85 -1.46 -17.86 11.55
C ASN A 85 -1.87 -17.23 10.21
N ALA A 86 -2.50 -17.98 9.32
CA ALA A 86 -2.99 -17.46 8.05
C ALA A 86 -4.14 -16.45 8.26
N PHE A 87 -4.99 -16.68 9.26
CA PHE A 87 -6.08 -15.74 9.59
C PHE A 87 -5.53 -14.43 10.18
N TYR A 88 -4.54 -14.49 11.04
CA TYR A 88 -3.92 -13.28 11.61
C TYR A 88 -3.24 -12.43 10.54
N PHE A 89 -2.53 -13.05 9.60
CA PHE A 89 -1.97 -12.34 8.46
C PHE A 89 -3.05 -11.63 7.61
N ILE A 90 -4.15 -12.35 7.32
CA ILE A 90 -5.28 -11.76 6.58
C ILE A 90 -5.90 -10.61 7.36
N GLU A 91 -6.11 -10.78 8.67
CA GLU A 91 -6.62 -9.72 9.55
C GLU A 91 -5.72 -8.48 9.54
N ASP A 92 -4.41 -8.65 9.66
CA ASP A 92 -3.46 -7.55 9.62
C ASP A 92 -3.43 -6.85 8.25
N MET A 93 -3.50 -7.60 7.16
CA MET A 93 -3.65 -7.04 5.81
C MET A 93 -4.91 -6.17 5.71
N PHE A 94 -6.06 -6.68 6.16
CA PHE A 94 -7.30 -5.91 6.16
C PHE A 94 -7.21 -4.69 7.09
N ARG A 95 -6.53 -4.79 8.22
CA ARG A 95 -6.28 -3.67 9.13
C ARG A 95 -5.48 -2.57 8.45
N VAL A 96 -4.36 -2.91 7.78
CA VAL A 96 -3.56 -1.95 7.00
C VAL A 96 -4.41 -1.25 5.94
N LEU A 97 -5.20 -2.00 5.17
CA LEU A 97 -6.07 -1.44 4.13
C LEU A 97 -7.19 -0.57 4.73
N TYR A 98 -7.74 -0.96 5.88
CA TYR A 98 -8.82 -0.23 6.55
C TYR A 98 -8.33 1.06 7.21
N ASP A 99 -7.20 1.03 7.91
CA ASP A 99 -6.62 2.20 8.57
C ASP A 99 -6.24 3.28 7.55
N GLU A 100 -5.83 2.85 6.35
CA GLU A 100 -5.45 3.69 5.22
C GLU A 100 -6.48 3.67 4.08
N ARG A 101 -7.77 3.40 4.40
CA ARG A 101 -8.82 3.06 3.42
C ARG A 101 -8.98 4.04 2.26
N GLU A 102 -8.80 5.34 2.49
CA GLU A 102 -8.99 6.33 1.41
C GLU A 102 -7.92 6.18 0.33
N ILE A 103 -6.67 6.07 0.76
CA ILE A 103 -5.56 5.91 -0.18
C ILE A 103 -5.50 4.48 -0.74
N SER A 104 -5.84 3.46 0.06
CA SER A 104 -5.95 2.08 -0.42
C SER A 104 -6.95 1.96 -1.56
N LYS A 105 -8.15 2.54 -1.40
CA LYS A 105 -9.16 2.60 -2.47
C LYS A 105 -8.68 3.34 -3.72
N ALA A 106 -7.90 4.42 -3.53
CA ALA A 106 -7.36 5.18 -4.64
C ALA A 106 -6.27 4.41 -5.39
N LEU A 107 -5.39 3.69 -4.69
CA LEU A 107 -4.30 2.90 -5.28
C LEU A 107 -4.80 1.64 -6.00
N ILE A 108 -5.83 0.97 -5.44
CA ILE A 108 -6.40 -0.26 -6.01
C ILE A 108 -7.48 0.05 -7.06
N GLY A 109 -8.05 1.25 -7.04
CA GLY A 109 -9.13 1.67 -7.91
C GLY A 109 -8.74 1.83 -9.39
N PRO A 110 -9.69 2.18 -10.27
CA PRO A 110 -9.49 2.24 -11.71
C PRO A 110 -8.45 3.29 -12.15
N ASN A 111 -8.19 4.28 -11.33
CA ASN A 111 -7.16 5.31 -11.56
C ASN A 111 -5.87 5.04 -10.78
N GLY A 112 -5.75 3.87 -10.14
CA GLY A 112 -4.64 3.50 -9.27
C GLY A 112 -3.35 3.12 -10.02
N ASP A 113 -2.35 2.70 -9.25
CA ASP A 113 -1.07 2.24 -9.79
C ASP A 113 -1.01 0.71 -9.84
N MET A 114 -1.18 0.15 -11.04
CA MET A 114 -1.02 -1.30 -11.27
C MET A 114 0.40 -1.79 -10.90
N GLY A 115 1.42 -0.93 -11.01
CA GLY A 115 2.77 -1.26 -10.57
C GLY A 115 2.84 -1.51 -9.07
N PHE A 116 2.12 -0.72 -8.27
CA PHE A 116 1.99 -0.94 -6.83
C PHE A 116 1.32 -2.29 -6.52
N ILE A 117 0.20 -2.60 -7.18
CA ILE A 117 -0.50 -3.89 -7.02
C ILE A 117 0.44 -5.05 -7.30
N HIS A 118 1.15 -5.04 -8.42
CA HIS A 118 2.13 -6.08 -8.76
C HIS A 118 3.27 -6.20 -7.75
N ARG A 119 3.71 -5.09 -7.13
CA ARG A 119 4.71 -5.14 -6.05
C ARG A 119 4.17 -5.83 -4.81
N ILE A 120 2.93 -5.55 -4.41
CA ILE A 120 2.28 -6.22 -3.27
C ILE A 120 2.09 -7.71 -3.54
N GLU A 121 1.59 -8.08 -4.72
CA GLU A 121 1.47 -9.48 -5.15
C GLU A 121 2.80 -10.22 -5.04
N ARG A 122 3.89 -9.61 -5.51
CA ARG A 122 5.22 -10.20 -5.43
C ARG A 122 5.67 -10.39 -3.98
N ILE A 123 5.49 -9.40 -3.10
CA ILE A 123 5.84 -9.49 -1.69
C ILE A 123 5.10 -10.66 -1.03
N ILE A 124 3.79 -10.79 -1.24
CA ILE A 124 2.99 -11.87 -0.69
C ILE A 124 3.47 -13.22 -1.23
N LYS A 125 3.66 -13.33 -2.54
CA LYS A 125 4.10 -14.55 -3.22
C LYS A 125 5.47 -15.03 -2.72
N GLU A 126 6.45 -14.14 -2.61
CA GLU A 126 7.80 -14.47 -2.16
C GLU A 126 7.80 -14.99 -0.70
N ASN A 127 6.97 -14.40 0.16
CA ASN A 127 6.92 -14.76 1.58
C ASN A 127 6.02 -15.98 1.87
N SER A 128 5.06 -16.30 1.01
CA SER A 128 4.15 -17.44 1.22
C SER A 128 4.55 -18.70 0.45
N ARG A 129 5.44 -18.61 -0.54
CA ARG A 129 5.81 -19.70 -1.43
C ARG A 129 6.31 -20.93 -0.70
N GLY A 130 7.28 -20.78 0.22
CA GLY A 130 7.87 -21.89 0.94
C GLY A 130 6.87 -22.66 1.82
N THR A 131 5.89 -21.96 2.36
CA THR A 131 4.82 -22.54 3.16
C THR A 131 3.85 -23.32 2.29
N LEU A 132 3.39 -22.72 1.20
CA LEU A 132 2.44 -23.37 0.29
C LEU A 132 3.05 -24.59 -0.41
N GLU A 133 4.34 -24.56 -0.76
CA GLU A 133 5.05 -25.73 -1.31
C GLU A 133 5.11 -26.89 -0.29
N LYS A 134 5.19 -26.61 1.02
CA LYS A 134 5.14 -27.61 2.09
C LYS A 134 3.72 -28.15 2.32
N MET A 135 2.71 -27.27 2.23
CA MET A 135 1.30 -27.67 2.41
C MET A 135 0.78 -28.51 1.23
N PHE A 136 1.26 -28.25 0.03
CA PHE A 136 0.83 -28.90 -1.22
C PHE A 136 2.01 -29.50 -1.98
N PRO A 137 2.64 -30.57 -1.42
CA PRO A 137 3.79 -31.21 -2.05
C PRO A 137 3.40 -31.79 -3.42
N GLY A 138 4.22 -31.55 -4.43
CA GLY A 138 4.00 -32.05 -5.79
C GLY A 138 3.08 -31.22 -6.67
N LYS A 139 2.50 -30.12 -6.17
CA LYS A 139 1.58 -29.24 -6.92
C LYS A 139 2.14 -27.86 -7.24
N LYS A 140 3.44 -27.77 -7.52
CA LYS A 140 4.11 -26.46 -7.78
C LYS A 140 3.50 -25.68 -8.97
N GLU A 141 3.06 -26.38 -10.00
CA GLU A 141 2.41 -25.77 -11.16
C GLU A 141 1.04 -25.18 -10.81
N ASP A 142 0.30 -25.84 -9.92
CA ASP A 142 -1.04 -25.40 -9.49
C ASP A 142 -0.97 -24.17 -8.59
N LEU A 143 0.13 -23.95 -7.85
CA LEU A 143 0.31 -22.82 -6.95
C LEU A 143 0.22 -21.47 -7.67
N LYS A 144 0.64 -21.37 -8.92
CA LYS A 144 0.49 -20.14 -9.71
C LYS A 144 -0.98 -19.75 -9.93
N TYR A 145 -1.84 -20.75 -10.17
CA TYR A 145 -3.28 -20.53 -10.34
C TYR A 145 -3.95 -20.21 -9.00
N PHE A 146 -3.50 -20.87 -7.93
CA PHE A 146 -3.97 -20.56 -6.56
C PHE A 146 -3.66 -19.11 -6.18
N TYR A 147 -2.45 -18.64 -6.42
CA TYR A 147 -2.10 -17.22 -6.17
C TYR A 147 -2.96 -16.28 -7.01
N ALA A 148 -3.08 -16.52 -8.31
CA ALA A 148 -3.89 -15.69 -9.18
C ALA A 148 -5.34 -15.61 -8.70
N PHE A 149 -5.92 -16.74 -8.30
CA PHE A 149 -7.28 -16.80 -7.76
C PHE A 149 -7.41 -16.01 -6.42
N CYS A 150 -6.54 -16.29 -5.45
CA CYS A 150 -6.61 -15.64 -4.15
C CYS A 150 -6.39 -14.14 -4.23
N LEU A 151 -5.40 -13.68 -5.01
CA LEU A 151 -5.09 -12.27 -5.12
C LEU A 151 -6.13 -11.51 -5.93
N SER A 152 -6.63 -12.09 -7.03
CA SER A 152 -7.72 -11.47 -7.81
C SER A 152 -9.06 -11.45 -7.07
N GLY A 153 -9.26 -12.36 -6.10
CA GLY A 153 -10.46 -12.39 -5.27
C GLY A 153 -10.41 -11.43 -4.08
N CYS A 154 -9.21 -10.95 -3.72
CA CYS A 154 -8.99 -10.01 -2.61
C CYS A 154 -8.86 -8.54 -3.06
N LEU A 155 -8.71 -8.30 -4.36
CA LEU A 155 -8.59 -6.98 -5.00
C LEU A 155 -9.86 -6.62 -5.75
#